data_824d48d985a7fc9192d05ac9fd018293
#
_entry.id   824d48d985a7fc9192d05ac9fd018293
#
_cell.length_a   1.000
_cell.length_b   1.000
_cell.length_c   1.000
_cell.angle_alpha   90.00
_cell.angle_beta   90.00
_cell.angle_gamma   90.00
#
_symmetry.space_group_name_H-M   'P 1'
#
loop_
_entity.id
_entity.type
_entity.pdbx_description
1 polymer ?
#
loop_
_entity_poly.entity_id
_entity_poly.type
_entity_poly.pdbx_seq_one_letter_code
_entity_poly.pdbx_strand_id
1 'polypeptide(L)'
;MTTIYLTSKNPVKYDVATMLLKIQQLNIKTIISVESESGIEGGQPYGLDETKQGCINRTKQFKNGENFISIENGFVKKSPDIWYDIAFIYI
;
A
#
# COMPACT_ATOMS: atom_id res chain seq x y z
N MET A 1 3.48 21.93 -5.29
CA MET A 1 4.33 20.73 -5.39
C MET A 1 4.27 19.99 -4.09
N THR A 2 4.04 18.72 -4.15
CA THR A 2 3.61 17.97 -2.99
C THR A 2 4.56 16.80 -2.74
N THR A 3 4.92 16.61 -1.49
CA THR A 3 5.57 15.37 -1.04
C THR A 3 4.50 14.38 -0.69
N ILE A 4 4.64 13.15 -1.16
CA ILE A 4 3.78 12.04 -0.80
C ILE A 4 4.60 10.94 -0.14
N TYR A 5 4.05 10.35 0.91
CA TYR A 5 4.69 9.26 1.63
C TYR A 5 4.18 7.92 1.11
N LEU A 6 5.11 7.01 0.83
CA LEU A 6 4.78 5.64 0.47
C LEU A 6 5.03 4.75 1.69
N THR A 7 4.09 3.91 2.04
CA THR A 7 4.13 3.08 3.26
C THR A 7 5.03 1.86 3.16
N SER A 8 5.95 1.83 2.23
CA SER A 8 6.83 0.69 2.02
C SER A 8 8.17 1.14 1.46
N LYS A 9 9.22 0.43 1.83
CA LYS A 9 10.55 0.61 1.23
C LYS A 9 10.82 -0.39 0.10
N ASN A 10 9.85 -1.18 -0.28
CA ASN A 10 9.97 -2.13 -1.38
C ASN A 10 10.07 -1.38 -2.73
N PRO A 11 11.15 -1.58 -3.51
CA PRO A 11 11.34 -0.87 -4.78
C PRO A 11 10.21 -1.10 -5.78
N VAL A 12 9.61 -2.28 -5.80
CA VAL A 12 8.50 -2.59 -6.71
C VAL A 12 7.29 -1.73 -6.37
N LYS A 13 6.99 -1.56 -5.08
CA LYS A 13 5.89 -0.69 -4.64
C LYS A 13 6.16 0.78 -4.95
N TYR A 14 7.42 1.20 -4.88
CA TYR A 14 7.82 2.54 -5.30
C TYR A 14 7.53 2.77 -6.79
N ASP A 15 7.88 1.82 -7.63
CA ASP A 15 7.62 1.90 -9.07
C ASP A 15 6.13 1.96 -9.37
N VAL A 16 5.33 1.15 -8.68
CA VAL A 16 3.86 1.15 -8.82
C VAL A 16 3.29 2.50 -8.40
N ALA A 17 3.74 3.04 -7.28
CA ALA A 17 3.28 4.35 -6.80
C ALA A 17 3.61 5.46 -7.80
N THR A 18 4.82 5.45 -8.35
CA THR A 18 5.23 6.40 -9.37
C THR A 18 4.32 6.34 -10.61
N MET A 19 4.03 5.12 -11.06
CA MET A 19 3.13 4.89 -12.20
C MET A 19 1.73 5.43 -11.95
N LEU A 20 1.15 5.12 -10.77
CA LEU A 20 -0.20 5.54 -10.41
C LEU A 20 -0.32 7.06 -10.36
N LEU A 21 0.64 7.73 -9.77
CA LEU A 21 0.64 9.19 -9.67
C LEU A 21 0.78 9.84 -11.05
N LYS A 22 1.55 9.24 -11.93
CA LYS A 22 1.71 9.69 -13.29
C LYS A 22 0.42 9.55 -14.10
N ILE A 23 -0.27 8.42 -13.96
CA ILE A 23 -1.55 8.17 -14.62
C ILE A 23 -2.60 9.19 -14.18
N GLN A 24 -2.62 9.54 -12.90
CA GLN A 24 -3.57 10.50 -12.34
C GLN A 24 -3.17 11.96 -12.62
N GLN A 25 -2.04 12.19 -13.28
CA GLN A 25 -1.54 13.52 -13.61
C GLN A 25 -1.38 14.43 -12.38
N LEU A 26 -1.07 13.83 -11.24
CA LEU A 26 -0.83 14.59 -10.03
C LEU A 26 0.56 15.23 -10.08
N ASN A 27 0.62 16.48 -9.67
CA ASN A 27 1.89 17.21 -9.62
C ASN A 27 2.64 16.86 -8.34
N ILE A 28 3.26 15.68 -8.33
CA ILE A 28 4.03 15.17 -7.19
C ILE A 28 5.50 15.41 -7.45
N LYS A 29 6.15 16.10 -6.54
CA LYS A 29 7.57 16.40 -6.63
C LYS A 29 8.43 15.27 -6.07
N THR A 30 8.02 14.69 -4.96
CA THR A 30 8.85 13.75 -4.23
C THR A 30 8.01 12.65 -3.61
N ILE A 31 8.46 11.41 -3.79
CA ILE A 31 7.91 10.27 -3.07
C ILE A 31 8.94 9.84 -2.05
N ILE A 32 8.54 9.78 -0.79
CA ILE A 32 9.39 9.35 0.32
C ILE A 32 8.88 8.00 0.81
N SER A 33 9.70 6.96 0.68
CA SER A 33 9.40 5.64 1.21
C SER A 33 9.66 5.60 2.70
N VAL A 34 8.67 5.15 3.46
CA VAL A 34 8.78 4.99 4.91
C VAL A 34 8.39 3.58 5.31
N GLU A 35 9.01 3.08 6.37
CA GLU A 35 8.60 1.79 6.92
C GLU A 35 7.28 1.90 7.65
N SER A 36 6.50 0.86 7.57
CA SER A 36 5.22 0.76 8.26
C SER A 36 4.93 -0.69 8.59
N GLU A 37 4.01 -0.89 9.53
CA GLU A 37 3.60 -2.21 9.95
C GLU A 37 2.14 -2.44 9.58
N SER A 38 1.85 -3.61 9.01
CA SER A 38 0.48 -3.99 8.67
C SER A 38 -0.36 -4.29 9.91
N GLY A 39 0.29 -4.64 11.02
CA GLY A 39 -0.41 -5.07 12.23
C GLY A 39 -1.12 -6.42 12.08
N ILE A 40 -0.89 -7.12 10.98
CA ILE A 40 -1.48 -8.43 10.73
C ILE A 40 -0.57 -9.49 11.32
N GLU A 41 -1.13 -10.41 12.10
CA GLU A 41 -0.39 -11.52 12.68
C GLU A 41 0.29 -12.34 11.60
N GLY A 42 1.58 -12.64 11.80
CA GLY A 42 2.38 -13.36 10.81
C GLY A 42 2.89 -12.49 9.66
N GLY A 43 2.46 -11.25 9.55
CA GLY A 43 2.94 -10.29 8.56
C GLY A 43 2.38 -10.45 7.15
N GLN A 44 1.76 -11.58 6.83
CA GLN A 44 1.19 -11.85 5.51
C GLN A 44 -0.34 -11.88 5.60
N PRO A 45 -1.04 -10.90 5.00
CA PRO A 45 -2.50 -10.91 4.98
C PRO A 45 -3.08 -12.04 4.14
N TYR A 46 -4.16 -12.63 4.62
CA TYR A 46 -4.95 -13.60 3.88
C TYR A 46 -6.40 -13.10 3.79
N GLY A 47 -6.93 -13.07 2.57
CA GLY A 47 -8.28 -12.60 2.31
C GLY A 47 -8.32 -11.08 2.09
N LEU A 48 -9.45 -10.62 1.55
CA LEU A 48 -9.66 -9.21 1.22
C LEU A 48 -9.64 -8.33 2.47
N ASP A 49 -10.33 -8.77 3.53
CA ASP A 49 -10.48 -7.96 4.74
C ASP A 49 -9.14 -7.73 5.45
N GLU A 50 -8.32 -8.77 5.59
CA GLU A 50 -6.99 -8.62 6.20
C GLU A 50 -6.06 -7.76 5.35
N THR A 51 -6.10 -7.93 4.03
CA THR A 51 -5.28 -7.14 3.11
C THR A 51 -5.66 -5.65 3.20
N LYS A 52 -6.96 -5.36 3.19
CA LYS A 52 -7.47 -4.00 3.38
C LYS A 52 -7.07 -3.44 4.74
N GLN A 53 -7.25 -4.20 5.80
CA GLN A 53 -6.92 -3.76 7.15
C GLN A 53 -5.41 -3.49 7.29
N GLY A 54 -4.58 -4.34 6.73
CA GLY A 54 -3.13 -4.13 6.72
C GLY A 54 -2.74 -2.86 5.98
N CYS A 55 -3.38 -2.61 4.84
CA CYS A 55 -3.17 -1.41 4.06
C CYS A 55 -3.52 -0.14 4.87
N ILE A 56 -4.65 -0.15 5.55
CA ILE A 56 -5.10 0.96 6.40
C ILE A 56 -4.18 1.12 7.61
N ASN A 57 -3.80 0.02 8.27
CA ASN A 57 -2.94 0.06 9.44
C ASN A 57 -1.60 0.75 9.16
N ARG A 58 -1.06 0.56 7.96
CA ARG A 58 0.19 1.20 7.56
C ARG A 58 0.10 2.71 7.49
N THR A 59 -1.10 3.27 7.41
CA THR A 59 -1.31 4.73 7.31
C THR A 59 -1.47 5.41 8.67
N LYS A 60 -1.56 4.66 9.76
CA LYS A 60 -1.85 5.21 11.09
C LYS A 60 -0.76 6.15 11.62
N GLN A 61 0.45 6.05 11.06
CA GLN A 61 1.55 6.92 11.46
C GLN A 61 1.43 8.35 10.92
N PHE A 62 0.56 8.58 9.94
CA PHE A 62 0.46 9.88 9.29
C PHE A 62 -0.51 10.81 10.02
N LYS A 63 -0.18 12.11 9.98
CA LYS A 63 -0.98 13.17 10.59
C LYS A 63 -1.94 13.77 9.57
N ASN A 64 -2.95 14.47 10.05
CA ASN A 64 -3.85 15.23 9.18
C ASN A 64 -3.06 16.18 8.29
N GLY A 65 -3.40 16.19 7.00
CA GLY A 65 -2.74 17.04 6.02
C GLY A 65 -1.52 16.40 5.35
N GLU A 66 -1.03 15.28 5.88
CA GLU A 66 0.02 14.54 5.19
C GLU A 66 -0.57 13.71 4.05
N ASN A 67 0.11 13.73 2.90
CA ASN A 67 -0.31 12.94 1.75
C ASN A 67 0.42 11.60 1.76
N PHE A 68 -0.31 10.52 1.53
CA PHE A 68 0.28 9.19 1.52
C PHE A 68 -0.34 8.31 0.44
N ILE A 69 0.38 7.25 0.08
CA ILE A 69 -0.11 6.13 -0.68
C ILE A 69 0.29 4.85 0.06
N SER A 70 -0.66 4.00 0.33
CA SER A 70 -0.44 2.73 1.02
C SER A 70 -0.74 1.58 0.09
N ILE A 71 0.18 0.62 0.03
CA ILE A 71 0.04 -0.57 -0.80
C ILE A 71 0.29 -1.79 0.07
N GLU A 72 -0.67 -2.71 0.08
CA GLU A 72 -0.56 -3.99 0.78
C GLU A 72 -0.91 -5.13 -0.16
N ASN A 73 -0.13 -6.20 -0.08
CA ASN A 73 -0.38 -7.43 -0.83
C ASN A 73 -0.95 -8.49 0.09
N GLY A 74 -1.86 -9.29 -0.45
CA GLY A 74 -2.43 -10.40 0.27
C GLY A 74 -2.82 -11.53 -0.67
N PHE A 75 -3.11 -12.70 -0.09
CA PHE A 75 -3.56 -13.85 -0.83
C PHE A 75 -5.04 -14.12 -0.57
N VAL A 76 -5.79 -14.35 -1.64
CA VAL A 76 -7.20 -14.72 -1.56
C VAL A 76 -7.39 -16.10 -2.16
N LYS A 77 -7.95 -17.02 -1.37
CA LYS A 77 -8.25 -18.37 -1.83
C LYS A 77 -9.55 -18.36 -2.63
N LYS A 78 -9.50 -18.76 -3.88
CA LYS A 78 -10.67 -18.86 -4.75
C LYS A 78 -11.30 -20.25 -4.73
N SER A 79 -10.46 -21.28 -4.68
CA SER A 79 -10.88 -22.68 -4.62
C SER A 79 -9.78 -23.46 -3.92
N PRO A 80 -9.97 -24.76 -3.60
CA PRO A 80 -8.95 -25.55 -2.89
C PRO A 80 -7.56 -25.47 -3.50
N ASP A 81 -7.46 -25.31 -4.82
CA ASP A 81 -6.20 -25.35 -5.55
C ASP A 81 -5.81 -24.03 -6.19
N ILE A 82 -6.62 -22.97 -6.02
CA ILE A 82 -6.39 -21.68 -6.69
C ILE A 82 -6.35 -20.55 -5.67
N TRP A 83 -5.24 -19.81 -5.68
CA TRP A 83 -5.04 -18.60 -4.89
C TRP A 83 -4.81 -17.42 -5.80
N TYR A 84 -5.35 -16.28 -5.44
CA TYR A 84 -5.03 -15.00 -6.08
C TYR A 84 -4.07 -14.21 -5.21
N ASP A 85 -3.09 -13.62 -5.84
CA ASP A 85 -2.24 -12.58 -5.25
C ASP A 85 -2.90 -11.24 -5.56
N ILE A 86 -3.30 -10.52 -4.53
CA ILE A 86 -4.00 -9.25 -4.68
C ILE A 86 -3.20 -8.11 -4.07
N ALA A 87 -3.45 -6.91 -4.56
CA ALA A 87 -2.90 -5.69 -3.97
C ALA A 87 -4.04 -4.75 -3.61
N PHE A 88 -3.98 -4.18 -2.42
CA PHE A 88 -4.90 -3.15 -1.95
C PHE A 88 -4.15 -1.83 -1.93
N ILE A 89 -4.75 -0.78 -2.52
CA ILE A 89 -4.12 0.54 -2.61
C ILE A 89 -5.06 1.55 -1.97
N TYR A 90 -4.52 2.36 -1.06
CA TYR A 90 -5.26 3.40 -0.35
C TYR A 90 -4.49 4.72 -0.47
N ILE A 91 -5.18 5.72 -0.96
CA ILE A 91 -4.61 7.06 -1.18
C ILE A 91 -5.35 8.09 -0.32
#